data_e7562825e905ac917ba3971cf4c8a419
#
_entry.id   e7562825e905ac917ba3971cf4c8a419
#
_cell.length_a   1.000
_cell.length_b   1.000
_cell.length_c   1.000
_cell.angle_alpha   90.00
_cell.angle_beta   90.00
_cell.angle_gamma   90.00
#
_symmetry.space_group_name_H-M   'P 1'
#
loop_
_entity.id
_entity.type
_entity.pdbx_description
1 polymer ?
#
loop_
_entity_poly.entity_id
_entity_poly.type
_entity_poly.pdbx_seq_one_letter_code
_entity_poly.pdbx_strand_id
1 'polypeptide(L)'
;MKFIMTLEIPKKSNNRPTETDKYVGDRIRERRIMMGMSQQVIGDLIGVTYQQAHKYERGKNRISASRLYDIAHVLQVPVSYFFDEIGHDTDVREVAPAPRMCL
;
A
#
# COMPACT_ATOMS: atom_id res chain seq x y z
N MET A 1 -17.67 -25.59 -11.74
CA MET A 1 -17.68 -25.08 -11.43
C MET A 1 -18.01 -23.97 -11.20
N LYS A 2 -18.36 -23.53 -11.17
CA LYS A 2 -18.73 -22.57 -10.97
C LYS A 2 -18.19 -21.75 -10.14
N PHE A 3 -17.89 -21.66 -9.43
CA PHE A 3 -17.44 -21.00 -8.51
C PHE A 3 -16.60 -20.02 -8.94
N ILE A 4 -16.25 -20.08 -9.70
CA ILE A 4 -15.44 -19.31 -10.14
C ILE A 4 -15.96 -18.06 -10.26
N MET A 5 -16.93 -17.90 -10.63
CA MET A 5 -17.42 -16.74 -10.79
C MET A 5 -17.42 -15.96 -9.74
N THR A 6 -17.29 -16.44 -8.81
CA THR A 6 -17.36 -15.75 -7.72
C THR A 6 -16.41 -14.78 -7.74
N LEU A 7 -15.53 -14.84 -8.31
CA LEU A 7 -14.64 -13.91 -8.26
C LEU A 7 -14.90 -12.81 -8.98
N GLU A 8 -15.84 -12.47 -9.23
CA GLU A 8 -16.07 -11.39 -9.84
C GLU A 8 -15.44 -10.26 -9.36
N ILE A 9 -14.47 -9.78 -9.70
CA ILE A 9 -13.91 -8.62 -9.32
C ILE A 9 -14.64 -7.55 -9.96
N PRO A 10 -14.99 -6.62 -9.30
CA PRO A 10 -15.77 -5.57 -9.84
C PRO A 10 -14.94 -4.89 -10.75
N LYS A 11 -15.16 -4.85 -11.84
CA LYS A 11 -14.43 -4.19 -12.66
C LYS A 11 -14.67 -2.83 -12.87
N LYS A 12 -15.43 -2.22 -12.33
CA LYS A 12 -15.71 -0.97 -12.60
C LYS A 12 -14.68 -0.17 -12.16
N SER A 13 -14.51 0.81 -12.17
CA SER A 13 -13.58 1.67 -11.64
C SER A 13 -12.25 1.38 -11.84
N ASN A 14 -11.95 0.84 -12.78
CA ASN A 14 -10.67 0.55 -12.92
C ASN A 14 -9.70 1.61 -12.77
N ASN A 15 -9.83 2.76 -13.08
CA ASN A 15 -8.84 3.74 -12.89
C ASN A 15 -8.98 4.54 -11.67
N ARG A 16 -9.92 4.29 -10.85
CA ARG A 16 -10.08 5.07 -9.69
C ARG A 16 -9.38 4.53 -8.52
N PRO A 17 -8.83 5.35 -7.68
CA PRO A 17 -8.20 4.89 -6.46
C PRO A 17 -9.20 4.17 -5.60
N THR A 18 -8.76 3.21 -4.86
CA THR A 18 -9.64 2.45 -4.00
C THR A 18 -9.36 2.79 -2.56
N GLU A 19 -10.13 2.19 -1.67
CA GLU A 19 -9.90 2.40 -0.26
C GLU A 19 -8.54 1.86 0.13
N THR A 20 -8.11 0.81 -0.52
CA THR A 20 -6.79 0.27 -0.25
C THR A 20 -5.72 1.29 -0.62
N ASP A 21 -5.89 1.97 -1.75
CA ASP A 21 -4.93 2.99 -2.15
C ASP A 21 -4.83 4.09 -1.11
N LYS A 22 -5.97 4.48 -0.53
CA LYS A 22 -5.96 5.50 0.48
C LYS A 22 -5.30 5.01 1.74
N TYR A 23 -5.57 3.78 2.12
CA TYR A 23 -5.00 3.24 3.33
C TYR A 23 -3.48 3.17 3.19
N VAL A 24 -3.00 2.68 2.06
CA VAL A 24 -1.58 2.60 1.82
C VAL A 24 -0.96 3.99 1.87
N GLY A 25 -1.62 4.96 1.27
CA GLY A 25 -1.10 6.32 1.28
C GLY A 25 -0.99 6.86 2.69
N ASP A 26 -1.98 6.57 3.54
CA ASP A 26 -1.95 7.04 4.91
C ASP A 26 -0.80 6.39 5.68
N ARG A 27 -0.55 5.12 5.42
CA ARG A 27 0.54 4.44 6.12
C ARG A 27 1.89 5.00 5.67
N ILE A 28 2.02 5.33 4.41
CA ILE A 28 3.25 5.94 3.91
C ILE A 28 3.46 7.27 4.62
N ARG A 29 2.41 8.06 4.70
CA ARG A 29 2.52 9.36 5.31
C ARG A 29 2.91 9.24 6.77
N GLU A 30 2.26 8.34 7.50
CA GLU A 30 2.57 8.16 8.89
C GLU A 30 4.03 7.82 9.09
N ARG A 31 4.51 6.87 8.32
CA ARG A 31 5.87 6.42 8.52
C ARG A 31 6.86 7.50 8.11
N ARG A 32 6.55 8.22 7.05
CA ARG A 32 7.41 9.32 6.61
C ARG A 32 7.55 10.34 7.73
N ILE A 33 6.44 10.70 8.34
CA ILE A 33 6.47 11.70 9.39
C ILE A 33 7.24 11.16 10.59
N MET A 34 7.06 9.90 10.93
CA MET A 34 7.80 9.31 12.02
C MET A 34 9.29 9.35 11.78
N MET A 35 9.70 9.26 10.54
CA MET A 35 11.11 9.29 10.22
C MET A 35 11.64 10.70 10.02
N GLY A 36 10.79 11.69 10.18
CA GLY A 36 11.25 13.07 10.05
C GLY A 36 11.50 13.52 8.63
N MET A 37 10.90 12.86 7.65
CA MET A 37 11.13 13.23 6.28
C MET A 37 10.05 14.11 5.74
N SER A 38 10.42 15.02 4.85
CA SER A 38 9.41 15.81 4.15
C SER A 38 9.00 15.06 2.91
N GLN A 39 7.95 15.50 2.26
CA GLN A 39 7.53 14.91 1.00
C GLN A 39 8.57 15.15 -0.07
N GLN A 40 9.27 16.25 0.00
CA GLN A 40 10.31 16.53 -0.95
C GLN A 40 11.43 15.50 -0.82
N VAL A 41 11.80 15.19 0.41
CA VAL A 41 12.88 14.25 0.63
C VAL A 41 12.51 12.87 0.14
N ILE A 42 11.32 12.39 0.48
CA ILE A 42 10.99 11.07 0.04
C ILE A 42 10.82 11.05 -1.46
N GLY A 43 10.30 12.10 -2.05
CA GLY A 43 10.17 12.16 -3.51
C GLY A 43 11.55 12.06 -4.16
N ASP A 44 12.51 12.79 -3.64
CA ASP A 44 13.85 12.74 -4.21
C ASP A 44 14.45 11.34 -4.07
N LEU A 45 14.23 10.69 -2.96
CA LEU A 45 14.81 9.39 -2.75
C LEU A 45 14.20 8.30 -3.61
N ILE A 46 12.95 8.42 -3.97
CA ILE A 46 12.34 7.41 -4.81
C ILE A 46 12.22 7.86 -6.26
N GLY A 47 12.69 9.06 -6.56
CA GLY A 47 12.72 9.47 -7.95
C GLY A 47 11.43 10.04 -8.50
N VAL A 48 10.62 10.67 -7.67
CA VAL A 48 9.41 11.31 -8.17
C VAL A 48 9.35 12.72 -7.64
N THR A 49 8.48 13.52 -8.18
CA THR A 49 8.34 14.89 -7.71
C THR A 49 7.63 14.89 -6.38
N TYR A 50 7.72 15.98 -5.65
CA TYR A 50 7.04 16.02 -4.39
C TYR A 50 5.53 16.07 -4.61
N GLN A 51 5.08 16.60 -5.74
CA GLN A 51 3.66 16.56 -6.03
C GLN A 51 3.18 15.12 -6.19
N GLN A 52 4.01 14.30 -6.83
CA GLN A 52 3.63 12.92 -7.02
C GLN A 52 3.65 12.19 -5.67
N ALA A 53 4.63 12.48 -4.83
CA ALA A 53 4.67 11.88 -3.51
C ALA A 53 3.43 12.27 -2.72
N HIS A 54 3.00 13.52 -2.85
CA HIS A 54 1.80 13.98 -2.18
C HIS A 54 0.58 13.21 -2.67
N LYS A 55 0.49 12.95 -3.97
CA LYS A 55 -0.64 12.23 -4.50
C LYS A 55 -0.64 10.79 -4.02
N TYR A 56 0.52 10.19 -3.88
CA TYR A 56 0.58 8.83 -3.35
C TYR A 56 0.04 8.82 -1.92
N GLU A 57 0.43 9.78 -1.11
CA GLU A 57 -0.01 9.78 0.27
C GLU A 57 -1.48 10.08 0.42
N ARG A 58 -2.05 10.77 -0.57
CA ARG A 58 -3.46 11.06 -0.50
C ARG A 58 -4.29 9.96 -1.15
N GLY A 59 -3.64 8.93 -1.67
CA GLY A 59 -4.36 7.86 -2.32
C GLY A 59 -4.95 8.25 -3.64
N LYS A 60 -4.45 9.31 -4.26
CA LYS A 60 -5.01 9.74 -5.53
C LYS A 60 -4.44 9.00 -6.70
N ASN A 61 -3.27 8.44 -6.56
CA ASN A 61 -2.70 7.67 -7.64
C ASN A 61 -2.29 6.33 -7.11
N ARG A 62 -2.40 5.31 -7.93
CA ARG A 62 -1.95 4.01 -7.52
C ARG A 62 -0.46 3.96 -7.59
N ILE A 63 0.13 3.14 -6.75
CA ILE A 63 1.56 3.03 -6.67
C ILE A 63 1.93 1.69 -7.26
N SER A 64 2.84 1.67 -8.19
CA SER A 64 3.25 0.41 -8.79
C SER A 64 3.96 -0.43 -7.74
N ALA A 65 4.04 -1.71 -7.97
CA ALA A 65 4.70 -2.59 -7.03
C ALA A 65 6.16 -2.20 -6.84
N SER A 66 6.83 -1.85 -7.91
CA SER A 66 8.23 -1.49 -7.78
C SER A 66 8.41 -0.19 -7.05
N ARG A 67 7.50 0.75 -7.25
CA ARG A 67 7.61 2.01 -6.53
C ARG A 67 7.31 1.80 -5.05
N LEU A 68 6.36 0.93 -4.77
CA LEU A 68 6.04 0.65 -3.38
C LEU A 68 7.20 -0.02 -2.69
N TYR A 69 7.92 -0.88 -3.41
CA TYR A 69 9.09 -1.51 -2.87
C TYR A 69 10.13 -0.44 -2.51
N ASP A 70 10.34 0.53 -3.39
CA ASP A 70 11.29 1.60 -3.14
C ASP A 70 10.88 2.42 -1.93
N ILE A 71 9.60 2.70 -1.81
CA ILE A 71 9.11 3.47 -0.69
C ILE A 71 9.34 2.70 0.62
N ALA A 72 9.06 1.41 0.61
CA ALA A 72 9.25 0.61 1.80
C ALA A 72 10.72 0.60 2.20
N HIS A 73 11.58 0.50 1.21
CA HIS A 73 13.01 0.46 1.47
C HIS A 73 13.47 1.77 2.10
N VAL A 74 13.04 2.89 1.56
CA VAL A 74 13.43 4.18 2.07
C VAL A 74 12.87 4.39 3.48
N LEU A 75 11.68 3.92 3.73
CA LEU A 75 11.06 4.09 5.02
C LEU A 75 11.47 3.01 6.02
N GLN A 76 12.26 2.05 5.55
CA GLN A 76 12.79 1.00 6.41
C GLN A 76 11.70 0.16 7.05
N VAL A 77 10.75 -0.24 6.26
CA VAL A 77 9.68 -1.13 6.71
C VAL A 77 9.49 -2.18 5.64
N PRO A 78 8.94 -3.32 5.98
CA PRO A 78 8.61 -4.29 4.96
C PRO A 78 7.40 -3.80 4.20
N VAL A 79 7.23 -4.25 2.99
CA VAL A 79 6.08 -3.82 2.20
C VAL A 79 4.78 -4.16 2.92
N SER A 80 4.76 -5.24 3.68
CA SER A 80 3.54 -5.61 4.39
C SER A 80 3.10 -4.56 5.40
N TYR A 81 4.02 -3.70 5.83
CA TYR A 81 3.66 -2.65 6.77
C TYR A 81 2.50 -1.80 6.24
N PHE A 82 2.48 -1.58 4.94
CA PHE A 82 1.47 -0.70 4.37
C PHE A 82 0.10 -1.36 4.31
N PHE A 83 0.04 -2.66 4.56
CA PHE A 83 -1.22 -3.37 4.47
C PHE A 83 -1.61 -4.02 5.80
N ASP A 84 -0.90 -3.73 6.86
CA ASP A 84 -1.08 -4.43 8.09
C ASP A 84 -2.49 -4.47 8.61
N GLU A 85 -3.21 -3.44 8.58
CA GLU A 85 -4.52 -3.47 9.15
C GLU A 85 -5.61 -3.72 8.17
N ILE A 86 -5.29 -3.82 6.93
CA ILE A 86 -6.29 -4.03 5.95
C ILE A 86 -6.85 -5.40 6.12
N GLY A 87 -8.05 -5.56 6.15
CA GLY A 87 -8.62 -6.83 6.24
C GLY A 87 -8.77 -7.35 7.63
N HIS A 88 -8.38 -6.60 8.60
CA HIS A 88 -8.50 -7.04 9.88
C HIS A 88 -9.88 -7.34 10.20
N ASP A 89 -10.78 -6.65 9.65
CA ASP A 89 -12.08 -6.90 9.98
C ASP A 89 -12.55 -8.05 9.22
N THR A 90 -11.90 -8.60 8.34
CA THR A 90 -12.45 -9.64 7.62
C THR A 90 -11.87 -10.78 8.24
N ASP A 91 -12.38 -11.63 8.50
CA ASP A 91 -11.82 -12.68 9.19
C ASP A 91 -11.02 -13.50 8.41
N VAL A 92 -10.67 -13.19 7.45
CA VAL A 92 -9.82 -13.90 6.74
C VAL A 92 -8.75 -14.36 7.47
N ARG A 93 -8.41 -13.70 8.30
CA ARG A 93 -7.34 -13.97 8.95
C ARG A 93 -7.18 -15.26 9.46
N GLU A 94 -8.07 -15.86 9.64
CA GLU A 94 -7.88 -17.05 10.26
C GLU A 94 -7.19 -17.88 9.41
N VAL A 95 -7.04 -17.65 8.36
CA VAL A 95 -6.45 -18.47 7.53
C VAL A 95 -5.08 -18.44 7.72
N ALA A 96 -4.61 -17.57 7.73
CA ALA A 96 -3.30 -17.40 7.80
C ALA A 96 -2.44 -18.00 8.48
N PRO A 97 -2.36 -18.19 9.15
CA PRO A 97 -1.42 -18.57 9.91
C PRO A 97 -0.34 -19.07 9.30
N ALA A 98 -0.14 -19.49 9.00
CA ALA A 98 0.80 -20.06 8.58
C ALA A 98 1.92 -19.60 8.36
N PRO A 99 2.25 -19.47 8.05
CA PRO A 99 3.27 -19.16 7.67
C PRO A 99 4.31 -18.75 8.26
N ARG A 100 4.39 -18.79 8.71
CA ARG A 100 5.18 -18.32 9.20
C ARG A 100 6.18 -18.81 9.27
N MET A 101 6.37 -19.26 9.13
CA MET A 101 7.23 -19.76 9.31
C MET A 101 8.13 -19.78 8.75
N CYS A 102 8.13 -19.69 8.21
CA CYS A 102 8.90 -19.67 7.78
C CYS A 102 9.84 -19.50 7.83
N LEU A 103 9.95 -19.53 7.91
CA LEU A 103 10.83 -19.34 8.05
C LEU A 103 11.42 -19.32 8.15
#